data_5c8bb152a7d10745f797731a188f6043
#
_entry.id   5c8bb152a7d10745f797731a188f6043
#
_cell.length_a   1.000
_cell.length_b   1.000
_cell.length_c   1.000
_cell.angle_alpha   90.00
_cell.angle_beta   90.00
_cell.angle_gamma   90.00
#
_symmetry.space_group_name_H-M   'P 1'
#
loop_
_entity.id
_entity.type
_entity.pdbx_description
1 polymer ?
#
loop_
_entity_poly.entity_id
_entity_poly.type
_entity_poly.pdbx_seq_one_letter_code
_entity_poly.pdbx_strand_id
1 'polypeptide(L)'
;MARRIIALAWPSIATNVTTPLMAMVDLAIVGHLGGMASIGAVAIGGAMFNMLYWLTNFLRMGTSGFTAQAHGSGDKAAMAGTLARALTVALALSLPMIAFSGLIADGMQAFMAPEGGATVEQARRYFGTAIWGAPAVLATYSLSGWFTGMQDTRPILLMAVVQNVLNVIISLALVYALDMDIEGVALGTAISQWIGAGTGLAVSARLRRRADMPSMRKAIRHAGVSLGRFFRVNGDIFLRTLCLVCVTLWFTRQGARIGADVLAANALLMQLFMLFSFFMDGFAFAGEALAGHLYGAGVESSLQRCVRVLLLWGIALAAAVSLLYAVGGNVILRLLTDDAMVRATAAKYLPWAAAVPICGFMAFVWDGVFEV
;
A
#
# COMPACT_ATOMS: atom_id res chain seq x y z
N MET A 1 6.81 -15.42 20.99
CA MET A 1 6.50 -14.06 20.47
C MET A 1 7.31 -13.75 19.20
N ALA A 2 8.63 -13.70 19.21
CA ALA A 2 9.46 -13.38 18.04
C ALA A 2 9.12 -14.18 16.76
N ARG A 3 9.00 -15.51 16.85
CA ARG A 3 8.59 -16.35 15.70
C ARG A 3 7.25 -15.97 15.09
N ARG A 4 6.27 -15.53 15.90
CA ARG A 4 4.96 -15.08 15.39
C ARG A 4 5.08 -13.75 14.68
N ILE A 5 5.86 -12.81 15.23
CA ILE A 5 6.11 -11.51 14.58
C ILE A 5 6.73 -11.72 13.20
N ILE A 6 7.81 -12.51 13.10
CA ILE A 6 8.49 -12.80 11.83
C ILE A 6 7.56 -13.53 10.83
N ALA A 7 6.77 -14.48 11.31
CA ALA A 7 5.84 -15.23 10.46
C ALA A 7 4.73 -14.36 9.85
N LEU A 8 4.35 -13.27 10.53
CA LEU A 8 3.38 -12.29 10.01
C LEU A 8 4.05 -11.19 9.18
N ALA A 9 5.24 -10.74 9.61
CA ALA A 9 5.97 -9.68 8.91
C ALA A 9 6.47 -10.12 7.53
N TRP A 10 7.03 -11.34 7.42
CA TRP A 10 7.66 -11.79 6.18
C TRP A 10 6.74 -11.82 4.96
N PRO A 11 5.51 -12.39 4.99
CA PRO A 11 4.61 -12.34 3.85
C PRO A 11 4.18 -10.92 3.49
N SER A 12 4.03 -10.05 4.50
CA SER A 12 3.68 -8.65 4.30
C SER A 12 4.81 -7.86 3.61
N ILE A 13 6.06 -8.07 4.04
CA ILE A 13 7.25 -7.52 3.37
C ILE A 13 7.32 -8.00 1.92
N ALA A 14 7.14 -9.31 1.69
CA ALA A 14 7.14 -9.88 0.34
C ALA A 14 6.07 -9.23 -0.55
N THR A 15 4.86 -9.00 -0.02
CA THR A 15 3.78 -8.32 -0.76
C THR A 15 4.16 -6.87 -1.07
N ASN A 16 4.72 -6.13 -0.11
CA ASN A 16 5.12 -4.72 -0.31
C ASN A 16 6.21 -4.59 -1.38
N VAL A 17 7.15 -5.54 -1.45
CA VAL A 17 8.21 -5.56 -2.48
C VAL A 17 7.67 -5.96 -3.86
N THR A 18 6.62 -6.78 -3.94
CA THR A 18 6.04 -7.21 -5.24
C THR A 18 5.19 -6.12 -5.91
N THR A 19 4.64 -5.17 -5.15
CA THR A 19 3.82 -4.09 -5.69
C THR A 19 4.59 -3.17 -6.68
N PRO A 20 5.80 -2.67 -6.38
CA PRO A 20 6.61 -1.93 -7.33
C PRO A 20 6.98 -2.73 -8.58
N LEU A 21 7.17 -4.06 -8.45
CA LEU A 21 7.50 -4.93 -9.60
C LEU A 21 6.38 -4.94 -10.65
N MET A 22 5.12 -4.89 -10.22
CA MET A 22 3.98 -4.82 -11.13
C MET A 22 4.02 -3.54 -11.98
N ALA A 23 4.26 -2.39 -11.36
CA ALA A 23 4.40 -1.13 -12.07
C ALA A 23 5.59 -1.13 -13.06
N MET A 24 6.70 -1.79 -12.70
CA MET A 24 7.84 -1.96 -13.60
C MET A 24 7.51 -2.85 -14.80
N VAL A 25 6.72 -3.90 -14.61
CA VAL A 25 6.28 -4.78 -15.71
C VAL A 25 5.34 -4.04 -16.66
N ASP A 26 4.36 -3.32 -16.13
CA ASP A 26 3.46 -2.51 -16.96
C ASP A 26 4.25 -1.48 -17.78
N LEU A 27 5.24 -0.81 -17.17
CA LEU A 27 6.13 0.13 -17.84
C LEU A 27 6.99 -0.56 -18.92
N ALA A 28 7.49 -1.77 -18.66
CA ALA A 28 8.27 -2.55 -19.62
C ALA A 28 7.41 -2.97 -20.82
N ILE A 29 6.17 -3.43 -20.61
CA ILE A 29 5.23 -3.77 -21.70
C ILE A 29 5.00 -2.55 -22.58
N VAL A 30 4.69 -1.40 -22.00
CA VAL A 30 4.44 -0.16 -22.75
C VAL A 30 5.70 0.36 -23.42
N GLY A 31 6.87 0.18 -22.82
CA GLY A 31 8.15 0.56 -23.41
C GLY A 31 8.44 -0.14 -24.73
N HIS A 32 7.93 -1.36 -24.93
CA HIS A 32 8.06 -2.12 -26.18
C HIS A 32 6.97 -1.80 -27.22
N LEU A 33 5.91 -1.10 -26.83
CA LEU A 33 4.89 -0.59 -27.76
C LEU A 33 5.34 0.62 -28.61
N GLY A 34 6.46 1.23 -28.28
CA GLY A 34 7.19 2.10 -29.22
C GLY A 34 6.94 3.60 -29.10
N GLY A 35 6.56 4.14 -27.92
CA GLY A 35 6.46 5.58 -27.79
C GLY A 35 6.89 6.13 -26.41
N MET A 36 7.78 7.15 -26.40
CA MET A 36 8.09 7.90 -25.18
C MET A 36 6.83 8.49 -24.51
N ALA A 37 5.83 8.85 -25.33
CA ALA A 37 4.55 9.37 -24.84
C ALA A 37 3.78 8.33 -24.02
N SER A 38 3.77 7.06 -24.45
CA SER A 38 3.05 5.99 -23.75
C SER A 38 3.72 5.62 -22.42
N ILE A 39 5.07 5.62 -22.38
CA ILE A 39 5.84 5.43 -21.15
C ILE A 39 5.51 6.54 -20.13
N GLY A 40 5.52 7.80 -20.58
CA GLY A 40 5.17 8.95 -19.77
C GLY A 40 3.72 8.89 -19.27
N ALA A 41 2.81 8.42 -20.11
CA ALA A 41 1.40 8.29 -19.77
C ALA A 41 1.13 7.24 -18.68
N VAL A 42 1.79 6.07 -18.74
CA VAL A 42 1.69 5.05 -17.66
C VAL A 42 2.33 5.56 -16.38
N ALA A 43 3.45 6.27 -16.46
CA ALA A 43 4.09 6.84 -15.28
C ALA A 43 3.19 7.88 -14.59
N ILE A 44 2.57 8.80 -15.35
CA ILE A 44 1.63 9.80 -14.83
C ILE A 44 0.37 9.11 -14.28
N GLY A 45 -0.25 8.22 -15.05
CA GLY A 45 -1.45 7.50 -14.62
C GLY A 45 -1.20 6.63 -13.38
N GLY A 46 -0.06 5.95 -13.30
CA GLY A 46 0.38 5.18 -12.14
C GLY A 46 0.57 6.06 -10.90
N ALA A 47 1.18 7.24 -11.05
CA ALA A 47 1.34 8.21 -9.97
C ALA A 47 -0.03 8.73 -9.48
N MET A 48 -0.98 8.98 -10.38
CA MET A 48 -2.35 9.36 -10.05
C MET A 48 -3.03 8.30 -9.20
N PHE A 49 -2.96 7.02 -9.60
CA PHE A 49 -3.52 5.91 -8.83
C PHE A 49 -2.82 5.72 -7.49
N ASN A 50 -1.49 5.83 -7.45
CA ASN A 50 -0.75 5.70 -6.20
C ASN A 50 -1.21 6.74 -5.17
N MET A 51 -1.36 8.00 -5.57
CA MET A 51 -1.87 9.06 -4.71
C MET A 51 -3.30 8.78 -4.23
N LEU A 52 -4.19 8.38 -5.16
CA LEU A 52 -5.58 8.10 -4.87
C LEU A 52 -5.75 6.92 -3.91
N TYR A 53 -5.04 5.82 -4.15
CA TYR A 53 -5.11 4.63 -3.33
C TYR A 53 -4.38 4.77 -1.99
N TRP A 54 -3.33 5.57 -1.92
CA TRP A 54 -2.67 5.86 -0.65
C TRP A 54 -3.60 6.55 0.34
N LEU A 55 -4.41 7.50 -0.14
CA LEU A 55 -5.43 8.17 0.68
C LEU A 55 -6.51 7.21 1.19
N THR A 56 -6.79 6.11 0.48
CA THR A 56 -7.79 5.10 0.87
C THR A 56 -7.23 3.94 1.68
N ASN A 57 -5.91 3.90 1.93
CA ASN A 57 -5.25 2.82 2.68
C ASN A 57 -5.72 2.71 4.15
N PHE A 58 -6.33 3.76 4.71
CA PHE A 58 -6.97 3.71 6.02
C PHE A 58 -7.98 2.55 6.14
N LEU A 59 -8.59 2.15 5.03
CA LEU A 59 -9.56 1.05 5.00
C LEU A 59 -8.90 -0.29 5.39
N ARG A 60 -7.65 -0.53 4.98
CA ARG A 60 -6.87 -1.70 5.38
C ARG A 60 -6.54 -1.65 6.87
N MET A 61 -6.01 -0.52 7.34
CA MET A 61 -5.51 -0.33 8.68
C MET A 61 -6.65 -0.43 9.71
N GLY A 62 -7.71 0.34 9.53
CA GLY A 62 -8.86 0.28 10.43
C GLY A 62 -9.56 -1.09 10.44
N THR A 63 -9.63 -1.77 9.29
CA THR A 63 -10.20 -3.12 9.23
C THR A 63 -9.35 -4.14 10.00
N SER A 64 -8.03 -4.02 9.94
CA SER A 64 -7.12 -4.90 10.65
C SER A 64 -7.23 -4.73 12.17
N GLY A 65 -7.18 -3.51 12.69
CA GLY A 65 -7.29 -3.23 14.12
C GLY A 65 -8.59 -3.77 14.72
N PHE A 66 -9.75 -3.45 14.13
CA PHE A 66 -11.04 -3.97 14.61
C PHE A 66 -11.15 -5.49 14.51
N THR A 67 -10.60 -6.09 13.44
CA THR A 67 -10.61 -7.56 13.30
C THR A 67 -9.71 -8.21 14.33
N ALA A 68 -8.52 -7.66 14.60
CA ALA A 68 -7.59 -8.18 15.58
C ALA A 68 -8.18 -8.16 17.00
N GLN A 69 -8.85 -7.07 17.40
CA GLN A 69 -9.56 -6.98 18.68
C GLN A 69 -10.66 -8.04 18.77
N ALA A 70 -11.51 -8.15 17.74
CA ALA A 70 -12.59 -9.14 17.69
C ALA A 70 -12.05 -10.58 17.72
N HIS A 71 -10.92 -10.82 17.07
CA HIS A 71 -10.24 -12.12 17.10
C HIS A 71 -9.70 -12.44 18.49
N GLY A 72 -9.11 -11.44 19.18
CA GLY A 72 -8.62 -11.59 20.56
C GLY A 72 -9.70 -11.89 21.57
N SER A 73 -10.86 -11.23 21.46
CA SER A 73 -12.03 -11.48 22.31
C SER A 73 -12.83 -12.73 21.92
N GLY A 74 -12.49 -13.39 20.79
CA GLY A 74 -13.24 -14.55 20.29
C GLY A 74 -14.60 -14.23 19.67
N ASP A 75 -14.91 -12.94 19.41
CA ASP A 75 -16.19 -12.52 18.85
C ASP A 75 -16.24 -12.74 17.33
N LYS A 76 -16.73 -13.93 16.94
CA LYS A 76 -16.90 -14.32 15.54
C LYS A 76 -17.88 -13.42 14.78
N ALA A 77 -18.88 -12.86 15.45
CA ALA A 77 -19.85 -11.98 14.82
C ALA A 77 -19.22 -10.61 14.50
N ALA A 78 -18.42 -10.06 15.42
CA ALA A 78 -17.66 -8.85 15.20
C ALA A 78 -16.63 -9.03 14.07
N MET A 79 -15.89 -10.16 14.02
CA MET A 79 -14.94 -10.44 12.92
C MET A 79 -15.63 -10.45 11.56
N ALA A 80 -16.75 -11.16 11.42
CA ALA A 80 -17.50 -11.20 10.16
C ALA A 80 -18.16 -9.85 9.84
N GLY A 81 -18.62 -9.12 10.84
CA GLY A 81 -19.25 -7.81 10.72
C GLY A 81 -18.26 -6.72 10.27
N THR A 82 -17.03 -6.75 10.78
CA THR A 82 -15.95 -5.84 10.37
C THR A 82 -15.64 -5.99 8.88
N LEU A 83 -15.46 -7.22 8.40
CA LEU A 83 -15.23 -7.47 6.97
C LEU A 83 -16.42 -6.96 6.12
N ALA A 84 -17.64 -7.27 6.53
CA ALA A 84 -18.83 -6.88 5.77
C ALA A 84 -18.96 -5.35 5.67
N ARG A 85 -18.70 -4.61 6.75
CA ARG A 85 -18.70 -3.15 6.77
C ARG A 85 -17.58 -2.56 5.93
N ALA A 86 -16.36 -3.09 6.07
CA ALA A 86 -15.22 -2.65 5.29
C ALA A 86 -15.47 -2.79 3.78
N LEU A 87 -16.02 -3.93 3.34
CA LEU A 87 -16.40 -4.13 1.94
C LEU A 87 -17.53 -3.19 1.48
N THR A 88 -18.49 -2.89 2.37
CA THR A 88 -19.55 -1.91 2.06
C THR A 88 -18.97 -0.51 1.89
N VAL A 89 -18.06 -0.11 2.77
CA VAL A 89 -17.37 1.19 2.69
C VAL A 89 -16.47 1.24 1.46
N ALA A 90 -15.76 0.15 1.14
CA ALA A 90 -14.96 0.01 -0.08
C ALA A 90 -15.80 0.29 -1.34
N LEU A 91 -16.97 -0.35 -1.43
CA LEU A 91 -17.89 -0.13 -2.54
C LEU A 91 -18.43 1.32 -2.55
N ALA A 92 -18.86 1.83 -1.40
CA ALA A 92 -19.38 3.19 -1.28
C ALA A 92 -18.36 4.27 -1.66
N LEU A 93 -17.06 4.06 -1.39
CA LEU A 93 -15.98 4.97 -1.77
C LEU A 93 -15.59 4.83 -3.25
N SER A 94 -15.61 3.62 -3.79
CA SER A 94 -15.20 3.38 -5.17
C SER A 94 -16.22 3.91 -6.20
N LEU A 95 -17.51 3.92 -5.87
CA LEU A 95 -18.54 4.45 -6.77
C LEU A 95 -18.34 5.94 -7.11
N PRO A 96 -18.15 6.86 -6.16
CA PRO A 96 -17.78 8.23 -6.46
C PRO A 96 -16.47 8.37 -7.23
N MET A 97 -15.46 7.52 -6.94
CA MET A 97 -14.19 7.54 -7.68
C MET A 97 -14.40 7.26 -9.17
N ILE A 98 -15.26 6.32 -9.50
CA ILE A 98 -15.63 6.01 -10.89
C ILE A 98 -16.51 7.12 -11.46
N ALA A 99 -17.54 7.55 -10.75
CA ALA A 99 -18.49 8.55 -11.22
C ALA A 99 -17.82 9.90 -11.53
N PHE A 100 -16.84 10.30 -10.72
CA PHE A 100 -16.09 11.54 -10.87
C PHE A 100 -14.69 11.34 -11.47
N SER A 101 -14.44 10.20 -12.12
CA SER A 101 -13.12 9.86 -12.67
C SER A 101 -12.56 10.91 -13.62
N GLY A 102 -13.40 11.50 -14.49
CA GLY A 102 -12.99 12.58 -15.38
C GLY A 102 -12.53 13.84 -14.62
N LEU A 103 -13.30 14.26 -13.62
CA LEU A 103 -12.96 15.42 -12.79
C LEU A 103 -11.69 15.19 -11.96
N ILE A 104 -11.52 13.97 -11.43
CA ILE A 104 -10.31 13.55 -10.71
C ILE A 104 -9.10 13.60 -11.66
N ALA A 105 -9.26 13.03 -12.86
CA ALA A 105 -8.20 13.06 -13.88
C ALA A 105 -7.79 14.49 -14.25
N ASP A 106 -8.75 15.34 -14.54
CA ASP A 106 -8.49 16.75 -14.90
C ASP A 106 -7.78 17.52 -13.78
N GLY A 107 -8.23 17.36 -12.54
CA GLY A 107 -7.61 17.98 -11.38
C GLY A 107 -6.18 17.49 -11.13
N MET A 108 -5.95 16.18 -11.22
CA MET A 108 -4.62 15.61 -11.02
C MET A 108 -3.66 15.96 -12.16
N GLN A 109 -4.14 15.98 -13.40
CA GLN A 109 -3.35 16.40 -14.56
C GLN A 109 -2.94 17.87 -14.48
N ALA A 110 -3.86 18.75 -14.12
CA ALA A 110 -3.56 20.17 -13.91
C ALA A 110 -2.47 20.38 -12.84
N PHE A 111 -2.40 19.48 -11.86
CA PHE A 111 -1.38 19.52 -10.82
C PHE A 111 -0.03 18.93 -11.26
N MET A 112 -0.04 17.82 -12.03
CA MET A 112 1.16 17.02 -12.36
C MET A 112 1.79 17.42 -13.71
N ALA A 113 0.99 17.82 -14.70
CA ALA A 113 1.42 18.09 -16.07
C ALA A 113 0.57 19.22 -16.70
N PRO A 114 0.73 20.47 -16.24
CA PRO A 114 -0.13 21.57 -16.67
C PRO A 114 0.01 21.96 -18.14
N GLU A 115 1.11 21.61 -18.81
CA GLU A 115 1.38 21.98 -20.22
C GLU A 115 0.60 21.15 -21.25
N GLY A 116 -0.06 20.06 -20.82
CA GLY A 116 -0.83 19.20 -21.72
C GLY A 116 0.02 18.38 -22.71
N GLY A 117 -0.58 17.94 -23.81
CA GLY A 117 0.08 17.18 -24.87
C GLY A 117 -0.37 15.73 -24.99
N ALA A 118 0.18 15.00 -25.97
CA ALA A 118 -0.20 13.61 -26.28
C ALA A 118 -0.04 12.66 -25.08
N THR A 119 1.00 12.84 -24.28
CA THR A 119 1.26 12.05 -23.06
C THR A 119 0.13 12.20 -22.04
N VAL A 120 -0.39 13.41 -21.85
CA VAL A 120 -1.46 13.72 -20.90
C VAL A 120 -2.78 13.10 -21.36
N GLU A 121 -3.08 13.18 -22.65
CA GLU A 121 -4.28 12.55 -23.21
C GLU A 121 -4.23 11.02 -23.08
N GLN A 122 -3.09 10.41 -23.34
CA GLN A 122 -2.90 8.97 -23.12
C GLN A 122 -2.99 8.60 -21.63
N ALA A 123 -2.45 9.42 -20.72
CA ALA A 123 -2.59 9.21 -19.28
C ALA A 123 -4.05 9.26 -18.83
N ARG A 124 -4.86 10.15 -19.42
CA ARG A 124 -6.29 10.24 -19.17
C ARG A 124 -7.03 8.97 -19.62
N ARG A 125 -6.72 8.45 -20.81
CA ARG A 125 -7.29 7.18 -21.30
C ARG A 125 -6.90 6.01 -20.41
N TYR A 126 -5.62 5.91 -20.04
CA TYR A 126 -5.13 4.90 -19.10
C TYR A 126 -5.89 4.98 -17.77
N PHE A 127 -6.00 6.18 -17.18
CA PHE A 127 -6.71 6.40 -15.93
C PHE A 127 -8.21 6.04 -16.05
N GLY A 128 -8.87 6.50 -17.11
CA GLY A 128 -10.31 6.23 -17.34
C GLY A 128 -10.64 4.73 -17.49
N THR A 129 -9.69 3.94 -18.03
CA THR A 129 -9.83 2.49 -18.15
C THR A 129 -9.50 1.78 -16.85
N ALA A 130 -8.37 2.10 -16.22
CA ALA A 130 -7.91 1.42 -15.01
C ALA A 130 -8.76 1.74 -13.77
N ILE A 131 -9.48 2.87 -13.71
CA ILE A 131 -10.32 3.26 -12.57
C ILE A 131 -11.45 2.25 -12.28
N TRP A 132 -11.88 1.48 -13.27
CA TRP A 132 -12.84 0.40 -13.08
C TRP A 132 -12.33 -0.73 -12.18
N GLY A 133 -11.03 -0.77 -11.91
CA GLY A 133 -10.41 -1.60 -10.89
C GLY A 133 -10.56 -1.06 -9.45
N ALA A 134 -10.97 0.20 -9.24
CA ALA A 134 -11.03 0.79 -7.91
C ALA A 134 -11.86 0.00 -6.89
N PRO A 135 -13.06 -0.55 -7.20
CA PRO A 135 -13.80 -1.37 -6.26
C PRO A 135 -13.01 -2.62 -5.83
N ALA A 136 -12.28 -3.22 -6.75
CA ALA A 136 -11.46 -4.41 -6.48
C ALA A 136 -10.25 -4.07 -5.60
N VAL A 137 -9.58 -2.93 -5.84
CA VAL A 137 -8.46 -2.45 -5.01
C VAL A 137 -8.92 -2.16 -3.58
N LEU A 138 -10.01 -1.42 -3.41
CA LEU A 138 -10.54 -1.11 -2.09
C LEU A 138 -11.06 -2.36 -1.36
N ALA A 139 -11.66 -3.32 -2.08
CA ALA A 139 -12.01 -4.62 -1.54
C ALA A 139 -10.77 -5.41 -1.11
N THR A 140 -9.67 -5.36 -1.89
CA THR A 140 -8.39 -5.97 -1.55
C THR A 140 -7.79 -5.35 -0.28
N TYR A 141 -7.89 -4.04 -0.08
CA TYR A 141 -7.49 -3.39 1.17
C TYR A 141 -8.31 -3.90 2.36
N SER A 142 -9.64 -3.96 2.23
CA SER A 142 -10.53 -4.49 3.26
C SER A 142 -10.21 -5.95 3.61
N LEU A 143 -9.98 -6.79 2.60
CA LEU A 143 -9.61 -8.19 2.76
C LEU A 143 -8.24 -8.35 3.39
N SER A 144 -7.25 -7.58 2.94
CA SER A 144 -5.90 -7.61 3.50
C SER A 144 -5.89 -7.19 4.97
N GLY A 145 -6.62 -6.13 5.34
CA GLY A 145 -6.80 -5.75 6.73
C GLY A 145 -7.46 -6.87 7.54
N TRP A 146 -8.52 -7.48 7.02
CA TRP A 146 -9.20 -8.56 7.71
C TRP A 146 -8.30 -9.79 7.92
N PHE A 147 -7.54 -10.21 6.91
CA PHE A 147 -6.59 -11.32 7.04
C PHE A 147 -5.46 -11.01 8.02
N THR A 148 -4.93 -9.76 8.00
CA THR A 148 -3.93 -9.32 8.97
C THR A 148 -4.47 -9.42 10.39
N GLY A 149 -5.67 -8.90 10.65
CA GLY A 149 -6.32 -8.97 11.96
C GLY A 149 -6.63 -10.40 12.42
N MET A 150 -6.88 -11.32 11.47
CA MET A 150 -7.02 -12.76 11.72
C MET A 150 -5.67 -13.47 11.96
N GLN A 151 -4.55 -12.76 11.92
CA GLN A 151 -3.19 -13.29 12.02
C GLN A 151 -2.84 -14.33 10.92
N ASP A 152 -3.47 -14.24 9.76
CA ASP A 152 -3.17 -15.09 8.61
C ASP A 152 -2.86 -14.23 7.38
N THR A 153 -1.58 -13.98 7.14
CA THR A 153 -1.09 -13.15 6.03
C THR A 153 -0.87 -13.94 4.72
N ARG A 154 -1.01 -15.27 4.75
CA ARG A 154 -0.86 -16.13 3.54
C ARG A 154 -1.87 -15.81 2.44
N PRO A 155 -3.16 -15.55 2.73
CA PRO A 155 -4.11 -15.14 1.71
C PRO A 155 -3.73 -13.83 1.02
N ILE A 156 -3.11 -12.89 1.74
CA ILE A 156 -2.66 -11.60 1.18
C ILE A 156 -1.59 -11.86 0.12
N LEU A 157 -0.59 -12.68 0.45
CA LEU A 157 0.45 -13.07 -0.51
C LEU A 157 -0.14 -13.81 -1.71
N LEU A 158 -1.09 -14.73 -1.49
CA LEU A 158 -1.78 -15.44 -2.58
C LEU A 158 -2.50 -14.45 -3.51
N MET A 159 -3.26 -13.49 -2.95
CA MET A 159 -3.94 -12.45 -3.74
C MET A 159 -2.95 -11.65 -4.58
N ALA A 160 -1.83 -11.22 -3.99
CA ALA A 160 -0.80 -10.45 -4.66
C ALA A 160 -0.13 -11.25 -5.80
N VAL A 161 0.23 -12.51 -5.55
CA VAL A 161 0.85 -13.37 -6.58
C VAL A 161 -0.12 -13.63 -7.73
N VAL A 162 -1.36 -13.99 -7.44
CA VAL A 162 -2.40 -14.22 -8.46
C VAL A 162 -2.62 -12.96 -9.28
N GLN A 163 -2.77 -11.81 -8.62
CA GLN A 163 -2.97 -10.54 -9.29
C GLN A 163 -1.78 -10.18 -10.19
N ASN A 164 -0.54 -10.28 -9.69
CA ASN A 164 0.66 -9.89 -10.45
C ASN A 164 0.89 -10.81 -11.64
N VAL A 165 0.78 -12.14 -11.46
CA VAL A 165 0.95 -13.10 -12.56
C VAL A 165 -0.11 -12.89 -13.64
N LEU A 166 -1.36 -12.73 -13.25
CA LEU A 166 -2.45 -12.51 -14.21
C LEU A 166 -2.39 -11.13 -14.85
N ASN A 167 -1.91 -10.10 -14.16
CA ASN A 167 -1.68 -8.79 -14.77
C ASN A 167 -0.71 -8.93 -15.95
N VAL A 168 0.44 -9.57 -15.77
CA VAL A 168 1.42 -9.78 -16.85
C VAL A 168 0.79 -10.54 -18.03
N ILE A 169 0.14 -11.67 -17.76
CA ILE A 169 -0.44 -12.52 -18.80
C ILE A 169 -1.54 -11.80 -19.57
N ILE A 170 -2.47 -11.16 -18.85
CA ILE A 170 -3.62 -10.50 -19.46
C ILE A 170 -3.17 -9.24 -20.21
N SER A 171 -2.29 -8.42 -19.64
CA SER A 171 -1.77 -7.23 -20.31
C SER A 171 -1.03 -7.58 -21.59
N LEU A 172 -0.17 -8.61 -21.59
CA LEU A 172 0.49 -9.10 -22.81
C LEU A 172 -0.51 -9.63 -23.84
N ALA A 173 -1.54 -10.37 -23.41
CA ALA A 173 -2.56 -10.88 -24.31
C ALA A 173 -3.40 -9.75 -24.94
N LEU A 174 -3.82 -8.75 -24.17
CA LEU A 174 -4.59 -7.63 -24.67
C LEU A 174 -3.78 -6.75 -25.62
N VAL A 175 -2.49 -6.53 -25.33
CA VAL A 175 -1.62 -5.69 -26.13
C VAL A 175 -1.23 -6.39 -27.42
N TYR A 176 -0.73 -7.64 -27.36
CA TYR A 176 -0.15 -8.31 -28.54
C TYR A 176 -1.13 -9.16 -29.34
N ALA A 177 -2.19 -9.72 -28.72
CA ALA A 177 -3.15 -10.54 -29.43
C ALA A 177 -4.39 -9.78 -29.89
N LEU A 178 -4.75 -8.67 -29.19
CA LEU A 178 -5.91 -7.84 -29.54
C LEU A 178 -5.54 -6.45 -30.04
N ASP A 179 -4.24 -6.19 -30.29
CA ASP A 179 -3.71 -4.90 -30.76
C ASP A 179 -4.21 -3.68 -29.93
N MET A 180 -4.45 -3.91 -28.62
CA MET A 180 -4.82 -2.82 -27.73
C MET A 180 -3.55 -2.09 -27.30
N ASP A 181 -3.56 -0.78 -27.41
CA ASP A 181 -2.48 0.12 -26.98
C ASP A 181 -2.41 0.21 -25.45
N ILE A 182 -2.12 1.36 -24.90
CA ILE A 182 -2.04 1.66 -23.46
C ILE A 182 -3.32 1.26 -22.69
N GLU A 183 -4.48 1.29 -23.35
CA GLU A 183 -5.75 0.85 -22.79
C GLU A 183 -5.76 -0.66 -22.49
N GLY A 184 -5.02 -1.46 -23.28
CA GLY A 184 -4.86 -2.90 -23.04
C GLY A 184 -4.12 -3.18 -21.72
N VAL A 185 -3.06 -2.42 -21.42
CA VAL A 185 -2.35 -2.53 -20.15
C VAL A 185 -3.25 -2.10 -18.98
N ALA A 186 -3.96 -0.98 -19.13
CA ALA A 186 -4.90 -0.49 -18.11
C ALA A 186 -6.02 -1.49 -17.81
N LEU A 187 -6.59 -2.10 -18.85
CA LEU A 187 -7.65 -3.10 -18.72
C LEU A 187 -7.11 -4.41 -18.11
N GLY A 188 -5.91 -4.84 -18.50
CA GLY A 188 -5.23 -5.99 -17.91
C GLY A 188 -5.01 -5.81 -16.41
N THR A 189 -4.60 -4.61 -16.00
CA THR A 189 -4.46 -4.23 -14.59
C THR A 189 -5.82 -4.26 -13.87
N ALA A 190 -6.86 -3.67 -14.42
CA ALA A 190 -8.19 -3.70 -13.82
C ALA A 190 -8.74 -5.12 -13.67
N ILE A 191 -8.65 -5.96 -14.70
CA ILE A 191 -9.11 -7.36 -14.66
C ILE A 191 -8.33 -8.16 -13.61
N SER A 192 -7.01 -8.03 -13.56
CA SER A 192 -6.17 -8.74 -12.57
C SER A 192 -6.51 -8.33 -11.14
N GLN A 193 -6.83 -7.05 -10.89
CA GLN A 193 -7.30 -6.56 -9.60
C GLN A 193 -8.62 -7.21 -9.19
N TRP A 194 -9.58 -7.34 -10.11
CA TRP A 194 -10.84 -8.04 -9.85
C TRP A 194 -10.65 -9.53 -9.54
N ILE A 195 -9.73 -10.21 -10.24
CA ILE A 195 -9.43 -11.63 -9.97
C ILE A 195 -8.72 -11.77 -8.61
N GLY A 196 -7.79 -10.86 -8.28
CA GLY A 196 -7.14 -10.80 -6.97
C GLY A 196 -8.16 -10.63 -5.84
N ALA A 197 -9.06 -9.65 -5.95
CA ALA A 197 -10.14 -9.43 -5.00
C ALA A 197 -11.09 -10.64 -4.90
N GLY A 198 -11.46 -11.23 -6.04
CA GLY A 198 -12.27 -12.45 -6.10
C GLY A 198 -11.62 -13.63 -5.38
N THR A 199 -10.30 -13.80 -5.54
CA THR A 199 -9.51 -14.80 -4.82
C THR A 199 -9.59 -14.57 -3.31
N GLY A 200 -9.39 -13.33 -2.86
CA GLY A 200 -9.51 -12.97 -1.45
C GLY A 200 -10.91 -13.21 -0.89
N LEU A 201 -11.96 -12.85 -1.63
CA LEU A 201 -13.34 -13.12 -1.24
C LEU A 201 -13.61 -14.62 -1.11
N ALA A 202 -13.14 -15.43 -2.05
CA ALA A 202 -13.28 -16.90 -2.00
C ALA A 202 -12.57 -17.51 -0.78
N VAL A 203 -11.33 -17.07 -0.49
CA VAL A 203 -10.58 -17.51 0.68
C VAL A 203 -11.28 -17.06 1.96
N SER A 204 -11.72 -15.80 2.06
CA SER A 204 -12.45 -15.29 3.23
C SER A 204 -13.74 -16.07 3.48
N ALA A 205 -14.48 -16.43 2.43
CA ALA A 205 -15.69 -17.25 2.55
C ALA A 205 -15.39 -18.65 3.07
N ARG A 206 -14.30 -19.29 2.61
CA ARG A 206 -13.86 -20.61 3.11
C ARG A 206 -13.45 -20.54 4.59
N LEU A 207 -12.66 -19.54 4.98
CA LEU A 207 -12.21 -19.36 6.37
C LEU A 207 -13.40 -19.12 7.30
N ARG A 208 -14.35 -18.26 6.92
CA ARG A 208 -15.57 -17.99 7.71
C ARG A 208 -16.41 -19.25 7.91
N ARG A 209 -16.58 -20.06 6.85
CA ARG A 209 -17.31 -21.34 6.96
C ARG A 209 -16.59 -22.31 7.88
N ARG A 210 -15.26 -22.45 7.78
CA ARG A 210 -14.47 -23.35 8.64
C ARG A 210 -14.47 -22.91 10.10
N ALA A 211 -14.50 -21.62 10.37
CA ALA A 211 -14.53 -21.05 11.71
C ALA A 211 -15.97 -20.93 12.28
N ASP A 212 -16.97 -21.40 11.54
CA ASP A 212 -18.39 -21.30 11.93
C ASP A 212 -18.80 -19.86 12.30
N MET A 213 -18.39 -18.89 11.46
CA MET A 213 -18.77 -17.50 11.61
C MET A 213 -20.14 -17.22 11.00
N PRO A 214 -20.92 -16.31 11.56
CA PRO A 214 -22.21 -15.93 10.99
C PRO A 214 -22.08 -15.37 9.57
N SER A 215 -23.15 -15.44 8.79
CA SER A 215 -23.17 -14.82 7.46
C SER A 215 -22.98 -13.30 7.58
N MET A 216 -22.31 -12.68 6.61
CA MET A 216 -22.05 -11.23 6.58
C MET A 216 -23.33 -10.42 6.81
N ARG A 217 -24.45 -10.85 6.21
CA ARG A 217 -25.75 -10.18 6.31
C ARG A 217 -26.30 -10.18 7.75
N LYS A 218 -26.10 -11.27 8.49
CA LYS A 218 -26.46 -11.37 9.91
C LYS A 218 -25.48 -10.59 10.77
N ALA A 219 -24.19 -10.66 10.47
CA ALA A 219 -23.11 -10.03 11.23
C ALA A 219 -23.18 -8.48 11.20
N ILE A 220 -23.58 -7.86 10.08
CA ILE A 220 -23.76 -6.41 9.99
C ILE A 220 -24.78 -5.91 11.02
N ARG A 221 -25.83 -6.68 11.30
CA ARG A 221 -26.91 -6.30 12.26
C ARG A 221 -26.52 -6.47 13.73
N HIS A 222 -25.58 -7.37 14.02
CA HIS A 222 -25.22 -7.77 15.38
C HIS A 222 -23.84 -7.28 15.82
N ALA A 223 -23.04 -6.72 14.94
CA ALA A 223 -21.68 -6.33 15.28
C ALA A 223 -21.67 -5.10 16.20
N GLY A 224 -21.16 -5.29 17.41
CA GLY A 224 -21.07 -4.29 18.49
C GLY A 224 -20.17 -3.08 18.19
N VAL A 225 -19.48 -3.04 17.04
CA VAL A 225 -18.73 -1.87 16.60
C VAL A 225 -19.68 -0.88 15.95
N SER A 226 -19.92 0.27 16.57
CA SER A 226 -20.74 1.32 15.98
C SER A 226 -20.05 1.85 14.71
N LEU A 227 -20.85 2.13 13.66
CA LEU A 227 -20.35 2.79 12.46
C LEU A 227 -19.62 4.10 12.79
N GLY A 228 -20.10 4.84 13.79
CA GLY A 228 -19.47 6.07 14.25
C GLY A 228 -18.05 5.85 14.79
N ARG A 229 -17.78 4.77 15.52
CA ARG A 229 -16.41 4.42 15.98
C ARG A 229 -15.54 4.02 14.81
N PHE A 230 -16.07 3.23 13.87
CA PHE A 230 -15.36 2.86 12.64
C PHE A 230 -14.94 4.09 11.83
N PHE A 231 -15.85 5.04 11.58
CA PHE A 231 -15.52 6.26 10.84
C PHE A 231 -14.59 7.20 11.60
N ARG A 232 -14.68 7.28 12.93
CA ARG A 232 -13.78 8.12 13.73
C ARG A 232 -12.33 7.63 13.61
N VAL A 233 -12.08 6.34 13.87
CA VAL A 233 -10.73 5.75 13.77
C VAL A 233 -10.18 5.87 12.34
N ASN A 234 -11.01 5.54 11.34
CA ASN A 234 -10.58 5.67 9.95
C ASN A 234 -10.35 7.13 9.53
N GLY A 235 -11.10 8.08 10.12
CA GLY A 235 -10.91 9.52 9.92
C GLY A 235 -9.57 10.03 10.46
N ASP A 236 -9.17 9.55 11.64
CA ASP A 236 -7.88 9.89 12.24
C ASP A 236 -6.71 9.36 11.38
N ILE A 237 -6.80 8.12 10.90
CA ILE A 237 -5.81 7.53 9.98
C ILE A 237 -5.78 8.29 8.64
N PHE A 238 -6.94 8.66 8.11
CA PHE A 238 -7.03 9.46 6.88
C PHE A 238 -6.36 10.82 7.06
N LEU A 239 -6.64 11.55 8.14
CA LEU A 239 -6.05 12.86 8.43
C LEU A 239 -4.53 12.76 8.56
N ARG A 240 -4.01 11.74 9.24
CA ARG A 240 -2.58 11.45 9.31
C ARG A 240 -1.98 11.25 7.92
N THR A 241 -2.62 10.42 7.09
CA THR A 241 -2.15 10.15 5.74
C THR A 241 -2.15 11.42 4.88
N LEU A 242 -3.18 12.25 5.00
CA LEU A 242 -3.26 13.55 4.32
C LEU A 242 -2.10 14.46 4.73
N CYS A 243 -1.77 14.54 6.02
CA CYS A 243 -0.61 15.29 6.50
C CYS A 243 0.72 14.77 5.90
N LEU A 244 0.90 13.46 5.83
CA LEU A 244 2.10 12.85 5.22
C LEU A 244 2.20 13.18 3.71
N VAL A 245 1.08 13.14 2.99
CA VAL A 245 1.03 13.55 1.57
C VAL A 245 1.42 15.02 1.43
N CYS A 246 0.86 15.91 2.25
CA CYS A 246 1.19 17.34 2.23
C CYS A 246 2.68 17.59 2.50
N VAL A 247 3.27 16.90 3.47
CA VAL A 247 4.71 17.00 3.76
C VAL A 247 5.55 16.53 2.59
N THR A 248 5.20 15.40 1.97
CA THR A 248 5.92 14.85 0.80
C THR A 248 5.86 15.81 -0.39
N LEU A 249 4.68 16.36 -0.67
CA LEU A 249 4.49 17.33 -1.75
C LEU A 249 5.27 18.63 -1.49
N TRP A 250 5.25 19.12 -0.25
CA TRP A 250 6.02 20.29 0.14
C TRP A 250 7.53 20.07 -0.01
N PHE A 251 8.04 18.91 0.44
CA PHE A 251 9.44 18.51 0.30
C PHE A 251 9.87 18.46 -1.17
N THR A 252 9.06 17.83 -2.03
CA THR A 252 9.30 17.76 -3.48
C THR A 252 9.33 19.16 -4.10
N ARG A 253 8.36 20.03 -3.73
CA ARG A 253 8.29 21.43 -4.21
C ARG A 253 9.52 22.23 -3.81
N GLN A 254 10.02 22.05 -2.58
CA GLN A 254 11.22 22.76 -2.14
C GLN A 254 12.46 22.28 -2.89
N GLY A 255 12.59 20.98 -3.13
CA GLY A 255 13.66 20.42 -3.98
C GLY A 255 13.65 21.02 -5.38
N ALA A 256 12.47 21.11 -6.00
CA ALA A 256 12.31 21.71 -7.33
C ALA A 256 12.67 23.22 -7.38
N ARG A 257 12.45 23.95 -6.29
CA ARG A 257 12.82 25.38 -6.19
C ARG A 257 14.31 25.62 -6.05
N ILE A 258 15.04 24.67 -5.45
CA ILE A 258 16.49 24.80 -5.24
C ILE A 258 17.24 24.49 -6.53
N GLY A 259 16.82 23.47 -7.27
CA GLY A 259 17.43 23.09 -8.54
C GLY A 259 17.07 21.65 -8.95
N ALA A 260 17.22 21.36 -10.24
CA ALA A 260 16.89 20.04 -10.79
C ALA A 260 17.78 18.92 -10.25
N ASP A 261 19.05 19.20 -9.97
CA ASP A 261 19.99 18.28 -9.36
C ASP A 261 19.62 17.93 -7.92
N VAL A 262 19.13 18.90 -7.13
CA VAL A 262 18.63 18.68 -5.77
C VAL A 262 17.32 17.90 -5.78
N LEU A 263 16.41 18.20 -6.70
CA LEU A 263 15.18 17.45 -6.87
C LEU A 263 15.46 15.97 -7.20
N ALA A 264 16.36 15.72 -8.15
CA ALA A 264 16.77 14.37 -8.53
C ALA A 264 17.46 13.64 -7.36
N ALA A 265 18.36 14.31 -6.64
CA ALA A 265 19.00 13.76 -5.44
C ALA A 265 17.99 13.40 -4.35
N ASN A 266 17.02 14.28 -4.09
CA ASN A 266 15.93 14.02 -3.14
C ASN A 266 15.09 12.80 -3.57
N ALA A 267 14.80 12.64 -4.85
CA ALA A 267 14.08 11.47 -5.35
C ALA A 267 14.84 10.16 -5.09
N LEU A 268 16.18 10.15 -5.28
CA LEU A 268 17.01 8.99 -4.96
C LEU A 268 17.01 8.68 -3.46
N LEU A 269 17.15 9.69 -2.62
CA LEU A 269 17.16 9.51 -1.17
C LEU A 269 15.78 9.04 -0.65
N MET A 270 14.69 9.49 -1.28
CA MET A 270 13.35 8.99 -0.97
C MET A 270 13.18 7.50 -1.35
N GLN A 271 13.87 6.99 -2.37
CA GLN A 271 13.85 5.55 -2.65
C GLN A 271 14.49 4.73 -1.52
N LEU A 272 15.57 5.23 -0.91
CA LEU A 272 16.17 4.60 0.27
C LEU A 272 15.19 4.60 1.45
N PHE A 273 14.50 5.71 1.68
CA PHE A 273 13.46 5.80 2.70
C PHE A 273 12.32 4.80 2.43
N MET A 274 11.82 4.72 1.19
CA MET A 274 10.74 3.78 0.82
C MET A 274 11.16 2.33 1.01
N LEU A 275 12.40 1.97 0.67
CA LEU A 275 12.91 0.62 0.89
C LEU A 275 12.90 0.26 2.39
N PHE A 276 13.38 1.15 3.26
CA PHE A 276 13.29 0.98 4.70
C PHE A 276 11.84 0.86 5.18
N SER A 277 10.96 1.73 4.67
CA SER A 277 9.53 1.75 5.00
C SER A 277 8.86 0.40 4.70
N PHE A 278 9.11 -0.21 3.54
CA PHE A 278 8.54 -1.52 3.18
C PHE A 278 8.89 -2.64 4.17
N PHE A 279 10.09 -2.61 4.71
CA PHE A 279 10.48 -3.55 5.76
C PHE A 279 9.79 -3.24 7.09
N MET A 280 9.75 -1.97 7.49
CA MET A 280 9.12 -1.54 8.74
C MET A 280 7.61 -1.73 8.74
N ASP A 281 6.95 -1.51 7.60
CA ASP A 281 5.50 -1.77 7.43
C ASP A 281 5.16 -3.23 7.70
N GLY A 282 6.03 -4.18 7.33
CA GLY A 282 5.82 -5.58 7.67
C GLY A 282 5.82 -5.83 9.19
N PHE A 283 6.69 -5.14 9.94
CA PHE A 283 6.68 -5.21 11.40
C PHE A 283 5.51 -4.45 12.01
N ALA A 284 5.10 -3.32 11.43
CA ALA A 284 3.91 -2.58 11.85
C ALA A 284 2.65 -3.45 11.69
N PHE A 285 2.48 -4.15 10.56
CA PHE A 285 1.35 -5.07 10.33
C PHE A 285 1.34 -6.25 11.30
N ALA A 286 2.52 -6.79 11.64
CA ALA A 286 2.63 -7.82 12.67
C ALA A 286 2.29 -7.26 14.06
N GLY A 287 2.66 -6.01 14.33
CA GLY A 287 2.32 -5.27 15.54
C GLY A 287 0.82 -5.07 15.69
N GLU A 288 0.18 -4.55 14.65
CA GLU A 288 -1.26 -4.33 14.57
C GLU A 288 -2.04 -5.63 14.84
N ALA A 289 -1.66 -6.72 14.15
CA ALA A 289 -2.33 -8.02 14.32
C ALA A 289 -2.17 -8.61 15.72
N LEU A 290 -0.96 -8.52 16.30
CA LEU A 290 -0.66 -9.14 17.59
C LEU A 290 -1.08 -8.25 18.76
N ALA A 291 -0.83 -6.94 18.70
CA ALA A 291 -1.24 -5.99 19.74
C ALA A 291 -2.77 -5.94 19.84
N GLY A 292 -3.47 -5.85 18.69
CA GLY A 292 -4.92 -5.88 18.65
C GLY A 292 -5.53 -7.13 19.24
N HIS A 293 -4.97 -8.28 18.88
CA HIS A 293 -5.42 -9.56 19.45
C HIS A 293 -5.21 -9.61 20.97
N LEU A 294 -4.04 -9.21 21.46
CA LEU A 294 -3.73 -9.23 22.90
C LEU A 294 -4.57 -8.22 23.69
N TYR A 295 -4.83 -7.05 23.11
CA TYR A 295 -5.71 -6.04 23.67
C TYR A 295 -7.17 -6.57 23.74
N GLY A 296 -7.67 -7.14 22.65
CA GLY A 296 -9.01 -7.74 22.61
C GLY A 296 -9.18 -8.94 23.55
N ALA A 297 -8.10 -9.67 23.82
CA ALA A 297 -8.07 -10.78 24.80
C ALA A 297 -7.92 -10.30 26.25
N GLY A 298 -7.67 -9.01 26.51
CA GLY A 298 -7.48 -8.45 27.86
C GLY A 298 -6.16 -8.88 28.53
N VAL A 299 -5.12 -9.29 27.77
CA VAL A 299 -3.87 -9.81 28.34
C VAL A 299 -2.78 -8.74 28.28
N GLU A 300 -2.84 -7.79 29.20
CA GLU A 300 -1.97 -6.60 29.22
C GLU A 300 -0.48 -6.92 29.36
N SER A 301 -0.10 -7.88 30.19
CA SER A 301 1.31 -8.29 30.37
C SER A 301 1.93 -8.84 29.09
N SER A 302 1.14 -9.59 28.29
CA SER A 302 1.57 -10.11 26.99
C SER A 302 1.63 -9.01 25.95
N LEU A 303 0.73 -8.01 26.00
CA LEU A 303 0.75 -6.83 25.13
C LEU A 303 2.05 -6.03 25.34
N GLN A 304 2.39 -5.70 26.59
CA GLN A 304 3.64 -4.99 26.91
C GLN A 304 4.87 -5.77 26.42
N ARG A 305 4.87 -7.10 26.58
CA ARG A 305 5.95 -7.94 26.06
C ARG A 305 6.00 -7.93 24.53
N CYS A 306 4.85 -7.93 23.86
CA CYS A 306 4.77 -7.84 22.41
C CYS A 306 5.38 -6.55 21.90
N VAL A 307 4.97 -5.40 22.45
CA VAL A 307 5.51 -4.07 22.10
C VAL A 307 7.02 -4.02 22.31
N ARG A 308 7.52 -4.52 23.44
CA ARG A 308 8.97 -4.55 23.71
C ARG A 308 9.72 -5.38 22.67
N VAL A 309 9.22 -6.52 22.27
CA VAL A 309 9.86 -7.36 21.24
C VAL A 309 9.81 -6.69 19.88
N LEU A 310 8.70 -6.02 19.52
CA LEU A 310 8.60 -5.25 18.28
C LEU A 310 9.60 -4.11 18.23
N LEU A 311 9.76 -3.37 19.32
CA LEU A 311 10.75 -2.30 19.43
C LEU A 311 12.19 -2.82 19.30
N LEU A 312 12.50 -3.98 19.92
CA LEU A 312 13.83 -4.60 19.78
C LEU A 312 14.12 -5.06 18.35
N TRP A 313 13.16 -5.63 17.66
CA TRP A 313 13.33 -5.98 16.24
C TRP A 313 13.38 -4.73 15.35
N GLY A 314 12.54 -3.73 15.64
CA GLY A 314 12.53 -2.45 14.92
C GLY A 314 13.89 -1.74 15.02
N ILE A 315 14.45 -1.61 16.22
CA ILE A 315 15.78 -0.96 16.37
C ILE A 315 16.90 -1.80 15.73
N ALA A 316 16.84 -3.14 15.83
CA ALA A 316 17.84 -4.01 15.20
C ALA A 316 17.82 -3.86 13.67
N LEU A 317 16.63 -3.86 13.06
CA LEU A 317 16.48 -3.63 11.62
C LEU A 317 16.92 -2.20 11.24
N ALA A 318 16.49 -1.19 12.00
CA ALA A 318 16.86 0.19 11.75
C ALA A 318 18.39 0.39 11.82
N ALA A 319 19.06 -0.19 12.82
CA ALA A 319 20.51 -0.14 12.94
C ALA A 319 21.22 -0.85 11.77
N ALA A 320 20.71 -2.02 11.34
CA ALA A 320 21.25 -2.74 10.19
C ALA A 320 21.12 -1.95 8.89
N VAL A 321 19.94 -1.34 8.64
CA VAL A 321 19.70 -0.52 7.44
C VAL A 321 20.50 0.79 7.50
N SER A 322 20.57 1.47 8.66
CA SER A 322 21.42 2.66 8.84
C SER A 322 22.89 2.37 8.55
N LEU A 323 23.40 1.24 9.06
CA LEU A 323 24.77 0.81 8.78
C LEU A 323 24.97 0.51 7.30
N LEU A 324 24.02 -0.19 6.67
CA LEU A 324 24.04 -0.46 5.23
C LEU A 324 24.10 0.84 4.41
N TYR A 325 23.30 1.85 4.77
CA TYR A 325 23.29 3.15 4.07
C TYR A 325 24.55 3.96 4.36
N ALA A 326 25.08 3.92 5.58
CA ALA A 326 26.30 4.64 5.94
C ALA A 326 27.53 4.06 5.22
N VAL A 327 27.65 2.74 5.12
CA VAL A 327 28.82 2.06 4.53
C VAL A 327 28.63 1.86 3.02
N GLY A 328 27.46 1.39 2.62
CA GLY A 328 27.13 0.98 1.22
C GLY A 328 26.42 2.05 0.41
N GLY A 329 26.00 3.18 1.00
CA GLY A 329 25.12 4.15 0.35
C GLY A 329 25.69 4.72 -0.95
N ASN A 330 26.99 4.99 -1.03
CA ASN A 330 27.63 5.42 -2.26
C ASN A 330 27.59 4.36 -3.38
N VAL A 331 27.68 3.07 -3.03
CA VAL A 331 27.51 1.97 -3.99
C VAL A 331 26.07 1.90 -4.46
N ILE A 332 25.10 2.01 -3.54
CA ILE A 332 23.68 2.02 -3.87
C ILE A 332 23.35 3.21 -4.79
N LEU A 333 23.86 4.41 -4.51
CA LEU A 333 23.67 5.58 -5.40
C LEU A 333 24.25 5.35 -6.81
N ARG A 334 25.39 4.65 -6.93
CA ARG A 334 25.94 4.28 -8.24
C ARG A 334 25.08 3.28 -9.01
N LEU A 335 24.36 2.40 -8.29
CA LEU A 335 23.43 1.46 -8.92
C LEU A 335 22.12 2.13 -9.36
N LEU A 336 21.74 3.24 -8.71
CA LEU A 336 20.49 3.94 -8.99
C LEU A 336 20.60 5.00 -10.10
N THR A 337 21.80 5.58 -10.31
CA THR A 337 22.01 6.60 -11.36
C THR A 337 23.46 6.66 -11.85
N ASP A 338 23.65 6.91 -13.14
CA ASP A 338 24.94 7.17 -13.74
C ASP A 338 25.34 8.66 -13.74
N ASP A 339 24.38 9.55 -13.41
CA ASP A 339 24.65 10.98 -13.36
C ASP A 339 25.58 11.35 -12.19
N ALA A 340 26.76 11.87 -12.53
CA ALA A 340 27.79 12.21 -11.53
C ALA A 340 27.38 13.42 -10.65
N MET A 341 26.64 14.38 -11.21
CA MET A 341 26.21 15.58 -10.47
C MET A 341 25.13 15.22 -9.45
N VAL A 342 24.13 14.44 -9.87
CA VAL A 342 23.06 13.96 -8.98
C VAL A 342 23.65 13.08 -7.88
N ARG A 343 24.60 12.18 -8.20
CA ARG A 343 25.28 11.36 -7.19
C ARG A 343 26.06 12.20 -6.18
N ALA A 344 26.81 13.20 -6.66
CA ALA A 344 27.58 14.10 -5.79
C ALA A 344 26.65 14.89 -4.85
N THR A 345 25.52 15.37 -5.35
CA THR A 345 24.51 16.07 -4.57
C THR A 345 23.84 15.13 -3.58
N ALA A 346 23.43 13.93 -3.97
CA ALA A 346 22.82 12.94 -3.10
C ALA A 346 23.79 12.49 -1.99
N ALA A 347 25.07 12.32 -2.29
CA ALA A 347 26.10 11.91 -1.31
C ALA A 347 26.26 12.93 -0.16
N LYS A 348 26.03 14.22 -0.40
CA LYS A 348 26.05 15.25 0.67
C LYS A 348 24.94 15.05 1.70
N TYR A 349 23.79 14.54 1.26
CA TYR A 349 22.60 14.32 2.10
C TYR A 349 22.48 12.88 2.57
N LEU A 350 23.33 11.97 2.09
CA LEU A 350 23.33 10.55 2.47
C LEU A 350 23.41 10.30 3.99
N PRO A 351 24.18 11.08 4.79
CA PRO A 351 24.18 10.92 6.25
C PRO A 351 22.81 11.07 6.89
N TRP A 352 21.98 11.99 6.35
CA TRP A 352 20.60 12.17 6.81
C TRP A 352 19.73 10.95 6.46
N ALA A 353 19.84 10.45 5.23
CA ALA A 353 19.13 9.24 4.83
C ALA A 353 19.54 8.01 5.66
N ALA A 354 20.82 7.92 6.06
CA ALA A 354 21.30 6.88 6.97
C ALA A 354 20.83 7.05 8.42
N ALA A 355 20.54 8.27 8.87
CA ALA A 355 20.01 8.53 10.21
C ALA A 355 18.50 8.25 10.32
N VAL A 356 17.74 8.41 9.23
CA VAL A 356 16.29 8.26 9.21
C VAL A 356 15.80 6.93 9.78
N PRO A 357 16.37 5.73 9.46
CA PRO A 357 15.93 4.49 10.04
C PRO A 357 15.96 4.47 11.57
N ILE A 358 17.04 4.95 12.18
CA ILE A 358 17.18 4.97 13.64
C ILE A 358 16.22 5.98 14.27
N CYS A 359 16.02 7.14 13.65
CA CYS A 359 15.11 8.16 14.19
C CYS A 359 13.63 7.81 13.97
N GLY A 360 13.34 7.12 12.88
CA GLY A 360 11.95 6.88 12.41
C GLY A 360 11.33 5.54 12.83
N PHE A 361 12.12 4.51 13.19
CA PHE A 361 11.58 3.16 13.42
C PHE A 361 10.47 3.12 14.49
N MET A 362 10.59 3.97 15.52
CA MET A 362 9.59 4.03 16.59
C MET A 362 8.21 4.45 16.04
N ALA A 363 8.18 5.40 15.09
CA ALA A 363 6.95 5.84 14.50
C ALA A 363 6.21 4.68 13.79
N PHE A 364 6.93 3.85 13.03
CA PHE A 364 6.34 2.67 12.37
C PHE A 364 5.84 1.62 13.37
N VAL A 365 6.59 1.36 14.44
CA VAL A 365 6.18 0.38 15.46
C VAL A 365 4.95 0.87 16.21
N TRP A 366 4.92 2.14 16.63
CA TRP A 366 3.79 2.72 17.33
C TRP A 366 2.58 2.91 16.43
N ASP A 367 2.79 3.20 15.16
CA ASP A 367 1.73 3.22 14.14
C ASP A 367 0.94 1.89 14.16
N GLY A 368 1.64 0.76 14.03
CA GLY A 368 1.00 -0.55 14.11
C GLY A 368 0.38 -0.89 15.47
N VAL A 369 0.89 -0.32 16.57
CA VAL A 369 0.34 -0.60 17.92
C VAL A 369 -0.87 0.28 18.24
N PHE A 370 -0.89 1.55 17.82
CA PHE A 370 -1.99 2.49 18.13
C PHE A 370 -3.19 2.41 17.19
N GLU A 371 -3.08 1.74 16.08
CA GLU A 371 -4.22 1.49 15.17
C GLU A 371 -5.24 0.47 15.73
N VAL A 372 -5.00 0.00 16.95
CA VAL A 372 -5.77 -1.05 17.63
C VAL A 372 -6.78 -0.48 18.62
#